data_56fad0ea0a936ed7d12ac2c6271960d1
#
_entry.id   56fad0ea0a936ed7d12ac2c6271960d1
#
_cell.length_a   1.000
_cell.length_b   1.000
_cell.length_c   1.000
_cell.angle_alpha   90.00
_cell.angle_beta   90.00
_cell.angle_gamma   90.00
#
_symmetry.space_group_name_H-M   'P 1'
#
loop_
_entity.id
_entity.type
_entity.pdbx_description
1 polymer ?
#
loop_
_entity_poly.entity_id
_entity_poly.type
_entity_poly.pdbx_seq_one_letter_code
_entity_poly.pdbx_strand_id
1 'polypeptide(L)'
;MGGLDVRMRDVHCWHGRTAAVSEVDLEIAAGQRVALTGTNGSGKTTLMRAVLGLHRHFSGTVLVGGCSARTATEWAQRRRACAWIPQKPAAGRFPLLGSELLASSGAAGEAADAAARLGVASLTGNPLHTLSGGQLQRMYLARAIGSIAAGADVLIADEPTAALDFDGQDEAADILTGLPVTLIVVTHDRALANRCDRVLEMAAGRLREIA
;
A
#
# COMPACT_ATOMS: atom_id res chain seq x y z
N MET A 1 2.54 -5.53 -20.02
CA MET A 1 2.96 -4.78 -18.82
C MET A 1 1.70 -4.40 -18.08
N GLY A 2 1.53 -4.87 -16.86
CA GLY A 2 0.40 -4.51 -16.00
C GLY A 2 0.68 -3.23 -15.23
N GLY A 3 -0.35 -2.64 -14.64
CA GLY A 3 -0.24 -1.46 -13.80
C GLY A 3 -0.82 -0.20 -14.42
N LEU A 4 -1.15 0.77 -13.56
CA LEU A 4 -1.60 2.12 -13.92
C LEU A 4 -0.57 3.15 -13.49
N ASP A 5 -0.41 4.22 -14.27
CA ASP A 5 0.42 5.36 -13.88
C ASP A 5 -0.19 6.11 -12.68
N VAL A 6 0.67 6.68 -11.86
CA VAL A 6 0.26 7.55 -10.74
C VAL A 6 0.94 8.91 -10.92
N ARG A 7 0.15 9.97 -10.92
CA ARG A 7 0.65 11.34 -11.04
C ARG A 7 0.12 12.20 -9.91
N MET A 8 1.00 12.98 -9.33
CA MET A 8 0.72 13.97 -8.31
C MET A 8 1.24 15.31 -8.77
N ARG A 9 0.44 16.38 -8.59
CA ARG A 9 0.82 17.75 -8.94
C ARG A 9 0.41 18.69 -7.82
N ASP A 10 1.38 19.39 -7.28
CA ASP A 10 1.22 20.38 -6.20
C ASP A 10 0.41 19.82 -5.03
N VAL A 11 0.74 18.58 -4.59
CA VAL A 11 -0.02 17.92 -3.53
C VAL A 11 0.42 18.42 -2.17
N HIS A 12 -0.55 18.91 -1.40
CA HIS A 12 -0.41 19.30 0.01
C HIS A 12 -1.40 18.51 0.86
N CYS A 13 -0.99 18.11 2.08
CA CYS A 13 -1.87 17.44 3.05
C CYS A 13 -1.70 18.05 4.43
N TRP A 14 -2.80 18.14 5.19
CA TRP A 14 -2.81 18.75 6.53
C TRP A 14 -3.42 17.83 7.58
N HIS A 15 -2.86 17.86 8.79
CA HIS A 15 -3.49 17.39 10.02
C HIS A 15 -3.90 18.60 10.85
N GLY A 16 -5.19 18.94 10.83
CA GLY A 16 -5.70 20.19 11.39
C GLY A 16 -5.06 21.39 10.68
N ARG A 17 -4.24 22.16 11.39
CA ARG A 17 -3.53 23.34 10.86
C ARG A 17 -2.07 23.06 10.48
N THR A 18 -1.57 21.87 10.74
CA THR A 18 -0.16 21.51 10.50
C THR A 18 -0.03 20.84 9.13
N ALA A 19 0.83 21.38 8.27
CA ALA A 19 1.16 20.76 7.00
C ALA A 19 1.98 19.47 7.25
N ALA A 20 1.51 18.35 6.73
CA ALA A 20 2.19 17.06 6.78
C ALA A 20 2.86 16.72 5.44
N VAL A 21 2.36 17.26 4.35
CA VAL A 21 2.89 17.14 2.98
C VAL A 21 2.79 18.50 2.33
N SER A 22 3.83 18.92 1.61
CA SER A 22 3.89 20.22 0.95
C SER A 22 4.58 20.13 -0.40
N GLU A 23 3.92 20.67 -1.44
CA GLU A 23 4.49 20.84 -2.79
C GLU A 23 5.03 19.53 -3.37
N VAL A 24 4.26 18.43 -3.29
CA VAL A 24 4.68 17.15 -3.85
C VAL A 24 4.25 17.03 -5.30
N ASP A 25 5.25 16.98 -6.19
CA ASP A 25 5.14 16.60 -7.58
C ASP A 25 5.79 15.23 -7.77
N LEU A 26 5.07 14.27 -8.35
CA LEU A 26 5.57 12.92 -8.59
C LEU A 26 4.87 12.29 -9.78
N GLU A 27 5.66 11.66 -10.65
CA GLU A 27 5.17 10.79 -11.71
C GLU A 27 5.76 9.39 -11.55
N ILE A 28 4.89 8.39 -11.57
CA ILE A 28 5.22 6.97 -11.52
C ILE A 28 4.62 6.33 -12.77
N ALA A 29 5.44 5.74 -13.60
CA ALA A 29 4.98 5.06 -14.81
C ALA A 29 4.23 3.77 -14.48
N ALA A 30 3.36 3.31 -15.38
CA ALA A 30 2.67 2.03 -15.27
C ALA A 30 3.69 0.88 -15.14
N GLY A 31 3.50 0.02 -14.14
CA GLY A 31 4.38 -1.10 -13.83
C GLY A 31 5.70 -0.73 -13.12
N GLN A 32 5.95 0.55 -12.85
CA GLN A 32 7.14 1.00 -12.13
C GLN A 32 7.04 0.70 -10.63
N ARG A 33 8.16 0.33 -10.03
CA ARG A 33 8.31 0.09 -8.59
C ARG A 33 9.06 1.24 -7.95
N VAL A 34 8.42 1.88 -6.97
CA VAL A 34 8.98 3.05 -6.29
C VAL A 34 9.01 2.80 -4.79
N ALA A 35 10.19 2.94 -4.19
CA ALA A 35 10.36 2.96 -2.75
C ALA A 35 10.31 4.39 -2.22
N LEU A 36 9.50 4.61 -1.18
CA LEU A 36 9.40 5.87 -0.45
C LEU A 36 9.99 5.70 0.94
N THR A 37 11.14 6.31 1.16
CA THR A 37 11.89 6.29 2.42
C THR A 37 11.74 7.60 3.19
N GLY A 38 12.36 7.71 4.36
CA GLY A 38 12.35 8.92 5.18
C GLY A 38 11.93 8.67 6.61
N THR A 39 12.25 9.60 7.52
CA THR A 39 12.02 9.47 8.97
C THR A 39 10.54 9.35 9.34
N ASN A 40 10.25 8.84 10.54
CA ASN A 40 8.90 8.83 11.09
C ASN A 40 8.34 10.25 11.19
N GLY A 41 7.07 10.42 10.81
CA GLY A 41 6.43 11.75 10.79
C GLY A 41 6.76 12.60 9.56
N SER A 42 7.55 12.13 8.58
CA SER A 42 7.88 12.91 7.38
C SER A 42 6.71 13.09 6.39
N GLY A 43 5.57 12.38 6.58
CA GLY A 43 4.37 12.53 5.75
C GLY A 43 4.06 11.36 4.81
N LYS A 44 4.90 10.31 4.73
CA LYS A 44 4.76 9.17 3.80
C LYS A 44 3.38 8.52 3.82
N THR A 45 2.94 8.05 4.98
CA THR A 45 1.61 7.43 5.16
C THR A 45 0.48 8.40 4.82
N THR A 46 0.65 9.69 5.13
CA THR A 46 -0.34 10.74 4.81
C THR A 46 -0.47 10.92 3.30
N LEU A 47 0.64 10.97 2.58
CA LEU A 47 0.67 11.04 1.11
C LEU A 47 0.00 9.81 0.50
N MET A 48 0.33 8.59 0.96
CA MET A 48 -0.29 7.36 0.46
C MET A 48 -1.80 7.33 0.71
N ARG A 49 -2.24 7.79 1.89
CA ARG A 49 -3.66 7.91 2.21
C ARG A 49 -4.39 8.94 1.34
N ALA A 50 -3.71 10.01 0.92
CA ALA A 50 -4.28 10.97 -0.03
C ALA A 50 -4.50 10.34 -1.42
N VAL A 51 -3.55 9.52 -1.90
CA VAL A 51 -3.72 8.75 -3.16
C VAL A 51 -4.96 7.86 -3.12
N LEU A 52 -5.19 7.19 -1.98
CA LEU A 52 -6.32 6.27 -1.77
C LEU A 52 -7.65 6.99 -1.45
N GLY A 53 -7.64 8.33 -1.26
CA GLY A 53 -8.81 9.06 -0.78
C GLY A 53 -9.18 8.78 0.67
N LEU A 54 -8.24 8.30 1.46
CA LEU A 54 -8.39 8.04 2.90
C LEU A 54 -7.96 9.22 3.77
N HIS A 55 -7.34 10.24 3.16
CA HIS A 55 -7.01 11.51 3.79
C HIS A 55 -7.83 12.63 3.14
N ARG A 56 -8.66 13.32 3.94
CA ARG A 56 -9.68 14.27 3.41
C ARG A 56 -9.16 15.70 3.26
N HIS A 57 -8.15 16.06 4.03
CA HIS A 57 -7.61 17.43 4.06
C HIS A 57 -6.37 17.52 3.17
N PHE A 58 -6.60 17.52 1.85
CA PHE A 58 -5.52 17.70 0.87
C PHE A 58 -5.96 18.65 -0.25
N SER A 59 -4.98 19.26 -0.92
CA SER A 59 -5.14 20.00 -2.17
C SER A 59 -4.17 19.49 -3.23
N GLY A 60 -4.22 20.05 -4.42
CA GLY A 60 -3.49 19.59 -5.58
C GLY A 60 -4.25 18.54 -6.37
N THR A 61 -3.55 17.86 -7.26
CA THR A 61 -4.14 16.86 -8.17
C THR A 61 -3.46 15.51 -7.98
N VAL A 62 -4.26 14.44 -7.84
CA VAL A 62 -3.81 13.06 -7.83
C VAL A 62 -4.57 12.29 -8.91
N LEU A 63 -3.83 11.77 -9.88
CA LEU A 63 -4.34 10.92 -10.96
C LEU A 63 -3.83 9.49 -10.79
N VAL A 64 -4.68 8.51 -11.04
CA VAL A 64 -4.34 7.09 -11.18
C VAL A 64 -4.95 6.59 -12.47
N GLY A 65 -4.13 6.07 -13.38
CA GLY A 65 -4.56 5.72 -14.73
C GLY A 65 -5.16 6.93 -15.48
N GLY A 66 -4.60 8.12 -15.28
CA GLY A 66 -5.10 9.36 -15.88
C GLY A 66 -6.40 9.90 -15.25
N CYS A 67 -7.03 9.20 -14.30
CA CYS A 67 -8.31 9.56 -13.70
C CYS A 67 -8.13 10.27 -12.35
N SER A 68 -8.78 11.43 -12.17
CA SER A 68 -8.98 12.04 -10.86
C SER A 68 -10.17 11.41 -10.14
N ALA A 69 -10.28 11.58 -8.82
CA ALA A 69 -11.45 11.15 -8.06
C ALA A 69 -11.97 12.32 -7.22
N ARG A 70 -13.25 12.68 -7.41
CA ARG A 70 -13.94 13.78 -6.73
C ARG A 70 -15.24 13.32 -6.09
N THR A 71 -15.98 12.42 -6.75
CA THR A 71 -17.24 11.86 -6.27
C THR A 71 -17.03 10.57 -5.48
N ALA A 72 -18.02 10.17 -4.70
CA ALA A 72 -17.98 8.92 -3.94
C ALA A 72 -17.76 7.68 -4.85
N THR A 73 -18.36 7.70 -6.04
CA THR A 73 -18.24 6.64 -7.04
C THR A 73 -16.80 6.55 -7.59
N GLU A 74 -16.22 7.69 -7.97
CA GLU A 74 -14.83 7.74 -8.47
C GLU A 74 -13.82 7.31 -7.39
N TRP A 75 -14.03 7.71 -6.14
CA TRP A 75 -13.22 7.23 -5.02
C TRP A 75 -13.37 5.73 -4.79
N ALA A 76 -14.58 5.16 -4.98
CA ALA A 76 -14.78 3.72 -4.90
C ALA A 76 -14.06 2.98 -6.04
N GLN A 77 -14.10 3.52 -7.26
CA GLN A 77 -13.36 2.99 -8.42
C GLN A 77 -11.85 3.04 -8.17
N ARG A 78 -11.31 4.17 -7.68
CA ARG A 78 -9.90 4.30 -7.33
C ARG A 78 -9.46 3.26 -6.30
N ARG A 79 -10.26 3.04 -5.22
CA ARG A 79 -9.95 2.03 -4.20
C ARG A 79 -10.04 0.59 -4.70
N ARG A 80 -10.75 0.34 -5.80
CA ARG A 80 -10.72 -0.97 -6.48
C ARG A 80 -9.48 -1.12 -7.35
N ALA A 81 -9.05 -0.04 -8.00
CA ALA A 81 -7.83 -0.03 -8.81
C ALA A 81 -6.53 -0.07 -7.97
N CYS A 82 -6.62 0.19 -6.65
CA CYS A 82 -5.47 0.26 -5.76
C CYS A 82 -5.60 -0.78 -4.64
N ALA A 83 -4.72 -1.79 -4.61
CA ALA A 83 -4.54 -2.63 -3.44
C ALA A 83 -3.76 -1.87 -2.36
N TRP A 84 -4.07 -2.13 -1.08
CA TRP A 84 -3.46 -1.42 0.05
C TRP A 84 -3.02 -2.39 1.16
N ILE A 85 -1.74 -2.31 1.55
CA ILE A 85 -1.19 -2.96 2.75
C ILE A 85 -0.89 -1.84 3.77
N PRO A 86 -1.67 -1.70 4.85
CA PRO A 86 -1.46 -0.65 5.85
C PRO A 86 -0.36 -1.02 6.84
N GLN A 87 0.39 -0.02 7.33
CA GLN A 87 1.41 -0.19 8.37
C GLN A 87 0.83 -0.75 9.68
N LYS A 88 -0.30 -0.21 10.10
CA LYS A 88 -1.05 -0.68 11.28
C LYS A 88 -2.51 -0.84 10.88
N PRO A 89 -2.99 -2.08 10.84
CA PRO A 89 -4.41 -2.32 10.63
C PRO A 89 -5.21 -1.69 11.78
N ALA A 90 -6.24 -0.91 11.44
CA ALA A 90 -7.15 -0.39 12.43
C ALA A 90 -7.90 -1.56 13.06
N ALA A 91 -7.74 -1.80 14.36
CA ALA A 91 -8.61 -2.68 15.11
C ALA A 91 -9.99 -2.02 15.17
N GLY A 92 -10.95 -2.56 14.42
CA GLY A 92 -12.34 -2.14 14.47
C GLY A 92 -12.99 -2.49 15.82
N ARG A 93 -14.20 -1.98 16.08
CA ARG A 93 -15.00 -2.35 17.26
C ARG A 93 -15.46 -3.81 17.24
N PHE A 94 -15.52 -4.42 16.06
CA PHE A 94 -15.87 -5.83 15.86
C PHE A 94 -14.64 -6.63 15.46
N PRO A 95 -14.48 -7.85 15.99
CA PRO A 95 -13.39 -8.71 15.57
C PRO A 95 -13.58 -9.14 14.12
N LEU A 96 -12.75 -8.62 13.22
CA LEU A 96 -12.69 -9.06 11.83
C LEU A 96 -11.91 -10.37 11.76
N LEU A 97 -12.46 -11.38 11.09
CA LEU A 97 -11.80 -12.66 10.86
C LEU A 97 -10.84 -12.59 9.67
N GLY A 98 -9.83 -13.46 9.68
CA GLY A 98 -8.92 -13.60 8.53
C GLY A 98 -9.66 -13.91 7.22
N SER A 99 -10.66 -14.80 7.26
CA SER A 99 -11.51 -15.13 6.09
C SER A 99 -12.29 -13.93 5.55
N GLU A 100 -12.80 -13.06 6.41
CA GLU A 100 -13.51 -11.84 6.01
C GLU A 100 -12.54 -10.82 5.39
N LEU A 101 -11.32 -10.72 5.94
CA LEU A 101 -10.28 -9.89 5.34
C LEU A 101 -9.95 -10.39 3.92
N LEU A 102 -9.72 -11.69 3.73
CA LEU A 102 -9.42 -12.27 2.41
C LEU A 102 -10.59 -12.09 1.44
N ALA A 103 -11.82 -12.31 1.88
CA ALA A 103 -13.03 -12.10 1.06
C ALA A 103 -13.17 -10.64 0.58
N SER A 104 -12.69 -9.67 1.38
CA SER A 104 -12.70 -8.24 1.01
C SER A 104 -11.79 -7.89 -0.18
N SER A 105 -10.95 -8.81 -0.65
CA SER A 105 -10.06 -8.61 -1.81
C SER A 105 -10.82 -8.50 -3.14
N GLY A 106 -12.00 -9.10 -3.24
CA GLY A 106 -12.77 -9.23 -4.48
C GLY A 106 -12.47 -10.51 -5.26
N ALA A 107 -11.39 -11.24 -4.94
CA ALA A 107 -11.02 -12.54 -5.48
C ALA A 107 -10.62 -13.46 -4.31
N ALA A 108 -11.63 -13.94 -3.58
CA ALA A 108 -11.45 -14.68 -2.33
C ALA A 108 -10.67 -16.01 -2.49
N GLY A 109 -10.83 -16.68 -3.65
CA GLY A 109 -10.11 -17.90 -3.98
C GLY A 109 -8.61 -17.65 -4.07
N GLU A 110 -8.20 -16.70 -4.88
CA GLU A 110 -6.81 -16.32 -5.10
C GLU A 110 -6.15 -15.77 -3.82
N ALA A 111 -6.94 -15.05 -3.00
CA ALA A 111 -6.47 -14.60 -1.69
C ALA A 111 -6.27 -15.77 -0.73
N ALA A 112 -7.15 -16.80 -0.75
CA ALA A 112 -6.99 -18.00 0.07
C ALA A 112 -5.79 -18.85 -0.38
N ASP A 113 -5.56 -18.99 -1.68
CA ASP A 113 -4.38 -19.68 -2.24
C ASP A 113 -3.09 -18.95 -1.86
N ALA A 114 -3.11 -17.62 -1.89
CA ALA A 114 -2.00 -16.81 -1.41
C ALA A 114 -1.76 -17.00 0.10
N ALA A 115 -2.82 -17.05 0.91
CA ALA A 115 -2.71 -17.32 2.35
C ALA A 115 -2.12 -18.71 2.64
N ALA A 116 -2.44 -19.71 1.81
CA ALA A 116 -1.85 -21.04 1.92
C ALA A 116 -0.34 -21.01 1.62
N ARG A 117 0.08 -20.34 0.54
CA ARG A 117 1.50 -20.18 0.19
C ARG A 117 2.29 -19.42 1.24
N LEU A 118 1.66 -18.43 1.87
CA LEU A 118 2.26 -17.62 2.94
C LEU A 118 2.16 -18.29 4.34
N GLY A 119 1.66 -19.52 4.44
CA GLY A 119 1.63 -20.29 5.69
C GLY A 119 0.62 -19.78 6.73
N VAL A 120 -0.43 -19.04 6.32
CA VAL A 120 -1.44 -18.46 7.22
C VAL A 120 -2.87 -18.97 6.98
N ALA A 121 -3.06 -19.98 6.11
CA ALA A 121 -4.39 -20.51 5.77
C ALA A 121 -5.13 -21.05 7.00
N SER A 122 -4.45 -21.73 7.93
CA SER A 122 -5.05 -22.27 9.16
C SER A 122 -5.53 -21.20 10.12
N LEU A 123 -5.14 -19.94 9.93
CA LEU A 123 -5.46 -18.80 10.78
C LEU A 123 -6.66 -17.98 10.29
N THR A 124 -7.23 -18.34 9.14
CA THR A 124 -8.33 -17.59 8.50
C THR A 124 -9.60 -17.53 9.35
N GLY A 125 -9.84 -18.53 10.20
CA GLY A 125 -10.95 -18.53 11.16
C GLY A 125 -10.71 -17.68 12.40
N ASN A 126 -9.50 -17.16 12.61
CA ASN A 126 -9.16 -16.42 13.82
C ASN A 126 -9.45 -14.91 13.64
N PRO A 127 -9.85 -14.20 14.73
CA PRO A 127 -9.91 -12.75 14.72
C PRO A 127 -8.52 -12.13 14.46
N LEU A 128 -8.43 -11.12 13.60
CA LEU A 128 -7.16 -10.51 13.20
C LEU A 128 -6.34 -9.98 14.39
N HIS A 129 -6.99 -9.49 15.43
CA HIS A 129 -6.32 -8.96 16.63
C HIS A 129 -5.62 -10.03 17.49
N THR A 130 -5.89 -11.32 17.24
CA THR A 130 -5.23 -12.45 17.92
C THR A 130 -3.98 -12.94 17.18
N LEU A 131 -3.76 -12.48 15.94
CA LEU A 131 -2.62 -12.86 15.14
C LEU A 131 -1.35 -12.14 15.59
N SER A 132 -0.20 -12.80 15.48
CA SER A 132 1.09 -12.12 15.64
C SER A 132 1.28 -11.08 14.52
N GLY A 133 2.21 -10.13 14.72
CA GLY A 133 2.51 -9.10 13.72
C GLY A 133 2.84 -9.69 12.34
N GLY A 134 3.73 -10.71 12.29
CA GLY A 134 4.10 -11.39 11.06
C GLY A 134 2.95 -12.15 10.40
N GLN A 135 2.13 -12.86 11.21
CA GLN A 135 0.93 -13.55 10.70
C GLN A 135 -0.07 -12.56 10.08
N LEU A 136 -0.30 -11.46 10.77
CA LEU A 136 -1.19 -10.40 10.29
C LEU A 136 -0.65 -9.77 9.00
N GLN A 137 0.65 -9.52 8.91
CA GLN A 137 1.30 -8.98 7.73
C GLN A 137 1.16 -9.91 6.53
N ARG A 138 1.43 -11.22 6.71
CA ARG A 138 1.22 -12.24 5.68
C ARG A 138 -0.25 -12.34 5.24
N MET A 139 -1.20 -12.17 6.16
CA MET A 139 -2.63 -12.14 5.85
C MET A 139 -3.01 -10.93 4.98
N TYR A 140 -2.45 -9.74 5.27
CA TYR A 140 -2.65 -8.55 4.42
C TYR A 140 -1.98 -8.67 3.06
N LEU A 141 -0.83 -9.32 2.97
CA LEU A 141 -0.16 -9.63 1.70
C LEU A 141 -1.01 -10.57 0.84
N ALA A 142 -1.57 -11.63 1.45
CA ALA A 142 -2.51 -12.54 0.77
C ALA A 142 -3.75 -11.79 0.23
N ARG A 143 -4.33 -10.91 1.04
CA ARG A 143 -5.43 -10.05 0.60
C ARG A 143 -5.04 -9.15 -0.55
N ALA A 144 -3.85 -8.55 -0.54
CA ALA A 144 -3.38 -7.68 -1.61
C ALA A 144 -3.21 -8.45 -2.92
N ILE A 145 -2.67 -9.68 -2.87
CA ILE A 145 -2.59 -10.59 -4.03
C ILE A 145 -3.99 -10.87 -4.60
N GLY A 146 -4.96 -11.18 -3.75
CA GLY A 146 -6.35 -11.35 -4.18
C GLY A 146 -6.93 -10.07 -4.79
N SER A 147 -6.62 -8.87 -4.27
CA SER A 147 -7.08 -7.61 -4.86
C SER A 147 -6.50 -7.37 -6.25
N ILE A 148 -5.24 -7.77 -6.49
CA ILE A 148 -4.60 -7.71 -7.80
C ILE A 148 -5.26 -8.71 -8.75
N ALA A 149 -5.55 -9.92 -8.32
CA ALA A 149 -6.31 -10.89 -9.10
C ALA A 149 -7.73 -10.40 -9.44
N ALA A 150 -8.33 -9.58 -8.58
CA ALA A 150 -9.61 -8.91 -8.81
C ALA A 150 -9.51 -7.67 -9.73
N GLY A 151 -8.32 -7.33 -10.24
CA GLY A 151 -8.10 -6.24 -11.18
C GLY A 151 -7.56 -4.95 -10.58
N ALA A 152 -6.94 -4.99 -9.39
CA ALA A 152 -6.17 -3.85 -8.91
C ALA A 152 -4.83 -3.77 -9.67
N ASP A 153 -4.52 -2.60 -10.20
CA ASP A 153 -3.35 -2.32 -11.04
C ASP A 153 -2.26 -1.51 -10.32
N VAL A 154 -2.54 -1.01 -9.12
CA VAL A 154 -1.59 -0.31 -8.26
C VAL A 154 -1.55 -1.00 -6.91
N LEU A 155 -0.37 -1.28 -6.39
CA LEU A 155 -0.17 -1.73 -5.01
C LEU A 155 0.52 -0.63 -4.21
N ILE A 156 -0.11 -0.20 -3.14
CA ILE A 156 0.49 0.68 -2.15
C ILE A 156 0.73 -0.16 -0.89
N ALA A 157 1.97 -0.21 -0.42
CA ALA A 157 2.35 -0.99 0.75
C ALA A 157 3.10 -0.10 1.77
N ASP A 158 2.60 -0.01 2.97
CA ASP A 158 3.19 0.81 4.04
C ASP A 158 3.86 -0.10 5.08
N GLU A 159 5.19 -0.13 5.09
CA GLU A 159 6.06 -0.98 5.92
C GLU A 159 5.69 -2.48 5.85
N PRO A 160 5.63 -3.07 4.64
CA PRO A 160 5.09 -4.41 4.44
C PRO A 160 5.97 -5.53 5.02
N THR A 161 7.21 -5.26 5.40
CA THR A 161 8.18 -6.25 5.93
C THR A 161 8.48 -6.06 7.42
N ALA A 162 8.03 -4.97 8.04
CA ALA A 162 8.48 -4.55 9.38
C ALA A 162 8.21 -5.55 10.53
N ALA A 163 7.20 -6.42 10.38
CA ALA A 163 6.84 -7.42 11.41
C ALA A 163 7.30 -8.84 11.09
N LEU A 164 8.06 -9.02 10.00
CA LEU A 164 8.55 -10.32 9.54
C LEU A 164 9.98 -10.57 10.03
N ASP A 165 10.33 -11.85 10.20
CA ASP A 165 11.70 -12.30 10.36
C ASP A 165 12.50 -12.13 9.06
N PHE A 166 13.80 -12.34 9.11
CA PHE A 166 14.69 -12.06 7.98
C PHE A 166 14.27 -12.82 6.71
N ASP A 167 13.99 -14.13 6.82
CA ASP A 167 13.59 -14.96 5.67
C ASP A 167 12.21 -14.50 5.14
N GLY A 168 11.30 -14.15 6.02
CA GLY A 168 9.99 -13.60 5.66
C GLY A 168 10.05 -12.23 5.01
N GLN A 169 11.03 -11.39 5.36
CA GLN A 169 11.27 -10.10 4.70
C GLN A 169 11.69 -10.29 3.25
N ASP A 170 12.64 -11.21 2.99
CA ASP A 170 13.10 -11.53 1.64
C ASP A 170 11.98 -12.14 0.80
N GLU A 171 11.22 -13.11 1.34
CA GLU A 171 10.07 -13.71 0.67
C GLU A 171 9.02 -12.64 0.30
N ALA A 172 8.66 -11.76 1.24
CA ALA A 172 7.70 -10.69 1.00
C ALA A 172 8.21 -9.68 -0.05
N ALA A 173 9.50 -9.35 -0.02
CA ALA A 173 10.12 -8.46 -0.98
C ALA A 173 10.09 -9.06 -2.40
N ASP A 174 10.40 -10.35 -2.56
CA ASP A 174 10.33 -11.06 -3.84
C ASP A 174 8.89 -11.08 -4.38
N ILE A 175 7.93 -11.39 -3.52
CA ILE A 175 6.51 -11.37 -3.90
C ILE A 175 6.09 -9.97 -4.35
N LEU A 176 6.33 -8.94 -3.54
CA LEU A 176 5.90 -7.57 -3.82
C LEU A 176 6.47 -7.05 -5.14
N THR A 177 7.76 -7.28 -5.37
CA THR A 177 8.45 -6.78 -6.58
C THR A 177 8.21 -7.65 -7.82
N GLY A 178 7.72 -8.88 -7.65
CA GLY A 178 7.33 -9.78 -8.74
C GLY A 178 5.90 -9.57 -9.26
N LEU A 179 5.06 -8.79 -8.54
CA LEU A 179 3.67 -8.55 -8.95
C LEU A 179 3.59 -7.68 -10.22
N PRO A 180 2.67 -7.98 -11.17
CA PRO A 180 2.56 -7.27 -12.44
C PRO A 180 1.74 -5.97 -12.30
N VAL A 181 2.08 -5.11 -11.35
CA VAL A 181 1.38 -3.87 -11.01
C VAL A 181 2.35 -2.71 -10.79
N THR A 182 1.86 -1.49 -10.76
CA THR A 182 2.63 -0.35 -10.26
C THR A 182 2.75 -0.47 -8.74
N LEU A 183 3.98 -0.47 -8.21
CA LEU A 183 4.24 -0.62 -6.78
C LEU A 183 4.73 0.71 -6.18
N ILE A 184 4.08 1.13 -5.09
CA ILE A 184 4.58 2.19 -4.21
C ILE A 184 4.76 1.58 -2.83
N VAL A 185 6.00 1.40 -2.39
CA VAL A 185 6.30 0.85 -1.08
C VAL A 185 6.94 1.89 -0.17
N VAL A 186 6.31 2.14 0.97
CA VAL A 186 6.93 2.89 2.06
C VAL A 186 7.72 1.90 2.90
N THR A 187 9.03 2.13 3.04
CA THR A 187 9.87 1.20 3.79
C THR A 187 11.12 1.83 4.37
N HIS A 188 11.59 1.28 5.48
CA HIS A 188 12.92 1.50 6.04
C HIS A 188 13.88 0.35 5.71
N ASP A 189 13.38 -0.72 5.12
CA ASP A 189 14.16 -1.86 4.67
C ASP A 189 14.91 -1.51 3.38
N ARG A 190 16.24 -1.45 3.49
CA ARG A 190 17.13 -1.14 2.36
C ARG A 190 17.15 -2.23 1.30
N ALA A 191 16.99 -3.50 1.69
CA ALA A 191 16.98 -4.62 0.75
C ALA A 191 15.74 -4.52 -0.16
N LEU A 192 14.56 -4.24 0.40
CA LEU A 192 13.34 -4.01 -0.36
C LEU A 192 13.45 -2.74 -1.22
N ALA A 193 13.98 -1.65 -0.67
CA ALA A 193 14.13 -0.39 -1.41
C ALA A 193 15.05 -0.57 -2.64
N ASN A 194 16.15 -1.31 -2.50
CA ASN A 194 17.10 -1.58 -3.59
C ASN A 194 16.54 -2.50 -4.70
N ARG A 195 15.42 -3.19 -4.47
CA ARG A 195 14.69 -3.97 -5.48
C ARG A 195 13.70 -3.13 -6.31
N CYS A 196 13.51 -1.86 -5.94
CA CYS A 196 12.65 -0.93 -6.66
C CYS A 196 13.43 -0.21 -7.76
N ASP A 197 12.70 0.28 -8.78
CA ASP A 197 13.29 0.97 -9.94
C ASP A 197 13.73 2.40 -9.58
N ARG A 198 13.12 3.00 -8.53
CA ARG A 198 13.43 4.35 -8.02
C ARG A 198 13.30 4.38 -6.51
N VAL A 199 14.16 5.16 -5.87
CA VAL A 199 14.10 5.42 -4.44
C VAL A 199 13.90 6.90 -4.19
N LEU A 200 12.83 7.24 -3.50
CA LEU A 200 12.46 8.59 -3.11
C LEU A 200 12.62 8.75 -1.59
N GLU A 201 13.02 9.92 -1.17
CA GLU A 201 13.04 10.27 0.25
C GLU A 201 12.03 11.37 0.56
N MET A 202 11.26 11.15 1.61
CA MET A 202 10.37 12.17 2.16
C MET A 202 10.96 12.76 3.43
N ALA A 203 11.23 14.06 3.44
CA ALA A 203 11.76 14.81 4.56
C ALA A 203 10.93 16.08 4.78
N ALA A 204 10.47 16.29 6.02
CA ALA A 204 9.68 17.47 6.40
C ALA A 204 8.52 17.78 5.44
N GLY A 205 7.81 16.74 4.98
CA GLY A 205 6.66 16.87 4.08
C GLY A 205 7.00 17.10 2.60
N ARG A 206 8.26 17.14 2.22
CA ARG A 206 8.74 17.33 0.86
C ARG A 206 9.37 16.06 0.32
N LEU A 207 9.25 15.85 -1.00
CA LEU A 207 9.77 14.67 -1.69
C LEU A 207 11.03 15.05 -2.48
N ARG A 208 12.03 14.17 -2.46
CA ARG A 208 13.21 14.24 -3.32
C ARG A 208 13.58 12.85 -3.83
N GLU A 209 14.09 12.75 -5.03
CA GLU A 209 14.66 11.52 -5.57
C GLU A 209 16.10 11.37 -5.10
N ILE A 210 16.47 10.15 -4.70
CA ILE A 210 17.83 9.86 -4.20
C ILE A 210 18.51 8.72 -4.96
N ALA A 211 17.76 7.89 -5.70
CA ALA A 211 18.27 6.83 -6.57
C ALA A 211 17.18 6.36 -7.54
#